data_e436ec772a3443ce795b1e386743deff
#
_entry.id   e436ec772a3443ce795b1e386743deff
#
_cell.length_a   1.000
_cell.length_b   1.000
_cell.length_c   1.000
_cell.angle_alpha   90.00
_cell.angle_beta   90.00
_cell.angle_gamma   90.00
#
_symmetry.space_group_name_H-M   'P 1'
#
loop_
_entity.id
_entity.type
_entity.pdbx_description
1 polymer ?
#
loop_
_entity_poly.entity_id
_entity_poly.type
_entity_poly.pdbx_seq_one_letter_code
_entity_poly.pdbx_strand_id
1 'polypeptide(L)'
;ADCVQNPPRNGVACGRGFTVEHMSKGEQMQEQKMPVVAVVLAAGFGTRFDENNPKQLVSVGGKPIVCWSIEAFENNDRISDIIVVVNERVEETVNELIDEAGYAKVRAIVPGGAERVDSTLAALDLLKQAGIPSGAKILIHDGVRPFVEERSIDGCIDSLDQFNAATVAYASTDTILLTEDLGDRKVVKSVPERPNTFRAQTPQAFRFGTIVKAYELA
;
A
#
# COMPACT_ATOMS: atom_id res chain seq x y z
N ALA A 1 -47.66 -13.27 -0.28
CA ALA A 1 -46.90 -12.10 -0.75
C ALA A 1 -45.51 -12.19 -0.11
N ASP A 2 -44.61 -12.90 -0.76
CA ASP A 2 -43.26 -13.20 -0.28
C ASP A 2 -42.28 -12.13 -0.69
N CYS A 3 -41.67 -11.47 0.31
CA CYS A 3 -40.53 -10.59 0.11
C CYS A 3 -39.29 -11.43 -0.13
N VAL A 4 -38.82 -11.46 -1.37
CA VAL A 4 -37.50 -11.98 -1.73
C VAL A 4 -36.47 -10.95 -1.32
N GLN A 5 -35.73 -11.24 -0.24
CA GLN A 5 -34.55 -10.48 0.16
C GLN A 5 -33.37 -10.88 -0.75
N ASN A 6 -32.88 -9.95 -1.55
CA ASN A 6 -31.59 -10.08 -2.24
C ASN A 6 -30.46 -10.06 -1.22
N PRO A 7 -29.50 -11.00 -1.28
CA PRO A 7 -28.28 -10.91 -0.48
C PRO A 7 -27.37 -9.79 -0.99
N PRO A 8 -26.58 -9.15 -0.12
CA PRO A 8 -25.66 -8.09 -0.53
C PRO A 8 -24.58 -8.63 -1.44
N ARG A 9 -24.38 -7.94 -2.57
CA ARG A 9 -23.27 -8.18 -3.48
C ARG A 9 -22.00 -7.59 -2.87
N ASN A 10 -21.29 -8.37 -2.08
CA ASN A 10 -19.90 -8.12 -1.73
C ASN A 10 -19.20 -9.47 -1.61
N GLY A 11 -18.94 -10.08 -2.77
CA GLY A 11 -18.02 -11.19 -2.88
C GLY A 11 -16.60 -10.65 -2.91
N VAL A 12 -15.98 -10.47 -1.75
CA VAL A 12 -14.52 -10.43 -1.67
C VAL A 12 -14.07 -11.83 -2.06
N ALA A 13 -13.45 -11.99 -3.21
CA ALA A 13 -12.80 -13.23 -3.61
C ALA A 13 -11.60 -13.44 -2.67
N CYS A 14 -11.86 -14.11 -1.54
CA CYS A 14 -10.85 -14.52 -0.56
C CYS A 14 -10.08 -15.70 -1.16
N GLY A 15 -9.13 -15.43 -2.02
CA GLY A 15 -8.37 -16.47 -2.73
C GLY A 15 -7.33 -17.20 -1.88
N ARG A 16 -7.06 -16.83 -0.65
CA ARG A 16 -6.10 -17.54 0.22
C ARG A 16 -6.50 -17.29 1.66
N GLY A 17 -7.28 -18.19 2.22
CA GLY A 17 -7.78 -18.24 3.61
C GLY A 17 -7.10 -17.33 4.62
N PHE A 18 -7.30 -16.02 4.50
CA PHE A 18 -6.89 -15.06 5.50
C PHE A 18 -7.89 -15.14 6.65
N THR A 19 -7.63 -16.05 7.57
CA THR A 19 -8.43 -16.20 8.79
C THR A 19 -7.54 -15.96 10.00
N VAL A 20 -8.12 -15.35 11.02
CA VAL A 20 -7.48 -15.11 12.34
C VAL A 20 -6.91 -16.40 12.95
N GLU A 21 -7.41 -17.57 12.55
CA GLU A 21 -6.95 -18.86 13.05
C GLU A 21 -5.51 -19.20 12.67
N HIS A 22 -4.96 -18.65 11.59
CA HIS A 22 -3.55 -18.84 11.24
C HIS A 22 -2.60 -17.96 12.05
N MET A 23 -3.12 -16.97 12.79
CA MET A 23 -2.33 -16.05 13.62
C MET A 23 -2.34 -16.44 15.11
N SER A 24 -3.14 -17.40 15.56
CA SER A 24 -3.39 -17.64 16.99
C SER A 24 -3.14 -19.05 17.54
N LYS A 25 -2.60 -19.99 16.77
CA LYS A 25 -2.24 -21.31 17.26
C LYS A 25 -0.74 -21.56 17.24
N GLY A 26 -0.07 -20.99 18.22
CA GLY A 26 1.31 -21.31 18.58
C GLY A 26 1.47 -21.16 20.09
N GLU A 27 1.70 -22.26 20.74
CA GLU A 27 1.81 -22.40 22.19
C GLU A 27 2.95 -21.58 22.77
N GLN A 28 2.73 -21.09 24.03
CA GLN A 28 3.67 -20.44 24.94
C GLN A 28 4.05 -18.99 24.62
N MET A 29 3.90 -18.14 25.66
CA MET A 29 4.29 -16.73 25.70
C MET A 29 5.69 -16.44 25.15
N GLN A 30 5.80 -16.50 23.81
CA GLN A 30 6.78 -15.71 23.07
C GLN A 30 6.20 -14.31 22.95
N GLU A 31 6.98 -13.30 23.20
CA GLU A 31 6.67 -11.90 22.86
C GLU A 31 6.14 -11.88 21.43
N GLN A 32 4.83 -11.73 21.27
CA GLN A 32 4.19 -11.83 19.97
C GLN A 32 4.66 -10.62 19.16
N LYS A 33 5.67 -10.84 18.31
CA LYS A 33 6.27 -9.80 17.47
C LYS A 33 5.14 -9.11 16.70
N MET A 34 4.98 -7.79 16.91
CA MET A 34 3.94 -7.02 16.22
C MET A 34 4.05 -7.21 14.71
N PRO A 35 2.95 -7.53 14.00
CA PRO A 35 2.99 -7.72 12.56
C PRO A 35 3.41 -6.45 11.84
N VAL A 36 4.16 -6.65 10.76
CA VAL A 36 4.59 -5.61 9.83
C VAL A 36 4.02 -5.96 8.47
N VAL A 37 3.01 -5.23 8.03
CA VAL A 37 2.26 -5.51 6.80
C VAL A 37 2.62 -4.49 5.73
N ALA A 38 3.01 -4.97 4.55
CA ALA A 38 3.15 -4.13 3.37
C ALA A 38 1.83 -4.11 2.58
N VAL A 39 1.42 -2.91 2.14
CA VAL A 39 0.29 -2.68 1.25
C VAL A 39 0.84 -2.15 -0.06
N VAL A 40 0.81 -2.95 -1.12
CA VAL A 40 1.29 -2.59 -2.44
C VAL A 40 0.13 -2.11 -3.29
N LEU A 41 0.09 -0.81 -3.58
CA LEU A 41 -0.99 -0.18 -4.35
C LEU A 41 -0.70 -0.26 -5.85
N ALA A 42 -1.44 -1.11 -6.56
CA ALA A 42 -1.34 -1.33 -7.99
C ALA A 42 -2.67 -1.10 -8.74
N ALA A 43 -3.65 -0.42 -8.10
CA ALA A 43 -4.99 -0.20 -8.65
C ALA A 43 -5.08 0.96 -9.66
N GLY A 44 -4.06 1.80 -9.79
CA GLY A 44 -4.10 2.97 -10.66
C GLY A 44 -4.35 2.61 -12.14
N PHE A 45 -5.36 3.23 -12.76
CA PHE A 45 -5.74 2.97 -14.16
C PHE A 45 -4.71 3.46 -15.20
N GLY A 46 -3.73 4.27 -14.80
CA GLY A 46 -2.66 4.72 -15.71
C GLY A 46 -3.12 5.59 -16.87
N THR A 47 -4.27 6.28 -16.77
CA THR A 47 -4.91 7.08 -17.82
C THR A 47 -3.99 8.09 -18.52
N ARG A 48 -2.90 8.48 -17.85
CA ARG A 48 -1.86 9.35 -18.40
C ARG A 48 -0.75 8.62 -19.17
N PHE A 49 -0.74 7.29 -19.12
CA PHE A 49 0.31 6.46 -19.74
C PHE A 49 -0.21 5.76 -21.00
N ASP A 50 -1.09 4.79 -20.87
CA ASP A 50 -1.72 4.03 -21.97
C ASP A 50 -2.94 3.29 -21.39
N GLU A 51 -4.11 3.50 -21.99
CA GLU A 51 -5.32 2.81 -21.53
C GLU A 51 -5.33 1.30 -21.83
N ASN A 52 -4.58 0.89 -22.86
CA ASN A 52 -4.52 -0.52 -23.30
C ASN A 52 -3.36 -1.30 -22.66
N ASN A 53 -2.41 -0.61 -22.04
CA ASN A 53 -1.24 -1.23 -21.43
C ASN A 53 -1.07 -0.76 -19.97
N PRO A 54 -1.65 -1.49 -19.01
CA PRO A 54 -1.58 -1.14 -17.61
C PRO A 54 -0.12 -1.01 -17.14
N LYS A 55 0.26 0.17 -16.65
CA LYS A 55 1.65 0.48 -16.29
C LYS A 55 2.27 -0.48 -15.28
N GLN A 56 1.45 -1.07 -14.41
CA GLN A 56 1.88 -2.06 -13.41
C GLN A 56 2.32 -3.38 -14.04
N LEU A 57 1.87 -3.68 -15.27
CA LEU A 57 2.25 -4.88 -16.03
C LEU A 57 3.37 -4.63 -17.04
N VAL A 58 3.84 -3.39 -17.19
CA VAL A 58 4.98 -3.09 -18.07
C VAL A 58 6.20 -3.88 -17.61
N SER A 59 6.81 -4.60 -18.56
CA SER A 59 7.99 -5.43 -18.27
C SER A 59 9.27 -4.58 -18.23
N VAL A 60 10.00 -4.72 -17.15
CA VAL A 60 11.34 -4.14 -16.96
C VAL A 60 12.29 -5.27 -16.59
N GLY A 61 13.33 -5.48 -17.42
CA GLY A 61 14.26 -6.59 -17.21
C GLY A 61 13.61 -7.97 -17.26
N GLY A 62 12.56 -8.13 -18.06
CA GLY A 62 11.84 -9.40 -18.22
C GLY A 62 10.78 -9.69 -17.14
N LYS A 63 10.53 -8.77 -16.21
CA LYS A 63 9.58 -8.93 -15.09
C LYS A 63 8.63 -7.73 -15.03
N PRO A 64 7.30 -7.91 -14.80
CA PRO A 64 6.38 -6.80 -14.61
C PRO A 64 6.78 -5.90 -13.43
N ILE A 65 6.55 -4.58 -13.56
CA ILE A 65 6.95 -3.59 -12.53
C ILE A 65 6.35 -3.92 -11.17
N VAL A 66 5.09 -4.36 -11.11
CA VAL A 66 4.43 -4.72 -9.85
C VAL A 66 5.14 -5.85 -9.12
N CYS A 67 5.68 -6.83 -9.86
CA CYS A 67 6.43 -7.95 -9.27
C CYS A 67 7.73 -7.49 -8.61
N TRP A 68 8.44 -6.52 -9.20
CA TRP A 68 9.62 -5.92 -8.55
C TRP A 68 9.27 -5.26 -7.21
N SER A 69 8.13 -4.55 -7.17
CA SER A 69 7.67 -3.90 -5.95
C SER A 69 7.25 -4.92 -4.89
N ILE A 70 6.54 -5.99 -5.27
CA ILE A 70 6.15 -7.07 -4.34
C ILE A 70 7.40 -7.77 -3.80
N GLU A 71 8.35 -8.12 -4.68
CA GLU A 71 9.56 -8.87 -4.34
C GLU A 71 10.45 -8.14 -3.34
N ALA A 72 10.50 -6.80 -3.39
CA ALA A 72 11.26 -6.02 -2.42
C ALA A 72 10.73 -6.21 -0.98
N PHE A 73 9.43 -6.38 -0.79
CA PHE A 73 8.82 -6.67 0.51
C PHE A 73 8.84 -8.17 0.84
N GLU A 74 8.68 -9.04 -0.16
CA GLU A 74 8.78 -10.49 0.00
C GLU A 74 10.14 -10.90 0.55
N ASN A 75 11.20 -10.29 0.05
CA ASN A 75 12.59 -10.60 0.44
C ASN A 75 13.03 -9.93 1.75
N ASN A 76 12.26 -9.02 2.32
CA ASN A 76 12.62 -8.38 3.59
C ASN A 76 12.10 -9.19 4.78
N ASP A 77 13.00 -9.74 5.61
CA ASP A 77 12.68 -10.63 6.74
C ASP A 77 11.82 -9.98 7.83
N ARG A 78 11.72 -8.66 7.85
CA ARG A 78 10.92 -7.92 8.84
C ARG A 78 9.46 -7.79 8.42
N ILE A 79 9.15 -7.97 7.15
CA ILE A 79 7.78 -7.99 6.64
C ILE A 79 7.14 -9.35 6.90
N SER A 80 6.01 -9.36 7.58
CA SER A 80 5.27 -10.59 7.88
C SER A 80 4.26 -10.94 6.79
N ASP A 81 3.58 -9.93 6.24
CA ASP A 81 2.47 -10.13 5.29
C ASP A 81 2.44 -9.01 4.25
N ILE A 82 1.91 -9.32 3.07
CA ILE A 82 1.73 -8.38 1.96
C ILE A 82 0.28 -8.43 1.51
N ILE A 83 -0.33 -7.26 1.35
CA ILE A 83 -1.63 -7.06 0.70
C ILE A 83 -1.37 -6.34 -0.62
N VAL A 84 -1.88 -6.88 -1.72
CA VAL A 84 -1.77 -6.25 -3.03
C VAL A 84 -3.13 -5.67 -3.42
N VAL A 85 -3.16 -4.39 -3.77
CA VAL A 85 -4.40 -3.71 -4.16
C VAL A 85 -4.35 -3.44 -5.65
N VAL A 86 -5.30 -4.00 -6.40
CA VAL A 86 -5.36 -3.97 -7.87
C VAL A 86 -6.68 -3.40 -8.38
N ASN A 87 -6.74 -3.00 -9.64
CA ASN A 87 -8.02 -2.79 -10.32
C ASN A 87 -8.47 -4.07 -11.03
N GLU A 88 -9.76 -4.14 -11.35
CA GLU A 88 -10.40 -5.31 -11.97
C GLU A 88 -9.74 -5.77 -13.28
N ARG A 89 -9.13 -4.84 -14.04
CA ARG A 89 -8.51 -5.16 -15.35
C ARG A 89 -7.25 -5.99 -15.26
N VAL A 90 -6.56 -5.92 -14.13
CA VAL A 90 -5.25 -6.58 -13.94
C VAL A 90 -5.27 -7.62 -12.82
N GLU A 91 -6.39 -7.78 -12.14
CA GLU A 91 -6.52 -8.66 -10.97
C GLU A 91 -6.13 -10.10 -11.31
N GLU A 92 -6.72 -10.68 -12.36
CA GLU A 92 -6.44 -12.04 -12.80
C GLU A 92 -4.95 -12.22 -13.14
N THR A 93 -4.41 -11.34 -13.98
CA THR A 93 -3.01 -11.39 -14.39
C THR A 93 -2.05 -11.23 -13.20
N VAL A 94 -2.34 -10.31 -12.27
CA VAL A 94 -1.48 -10.13 -11.07
C VAL A 94 -1.58 -11.35 -10.15
N ASN A 95 -2.75 -11.97 -10.04
CA ASN A 95 -2.90 -13.19 -9.26
C ASN A 95 -2.07 -14.34 -9.84
N GLU A 96 -2.13 -14.56 -11.16
CA GLU A 96 -1.29 -15.53 -11.86
C GLU A 96 0.20 -15.28 -11.62
N LEU A 97 0.65 -14.04 -11.77
CA LEU A 97 2.05 -13.66 -11.53
C LEU A 97 2.51 -13.92 -10.10
N ILE A 98 1.64 -13.71 -9.11
CA ILE A 98 1.94 -13.97 -7.70
C ILE A 98 2.06 -15.49 -7.46
N ASP A 99 1.18 -16.28 -8.06
CA ASP A 99 1.19 -17.74 -7.95
C ASP A 99 2.43 -18.35 -8.63
N GLU A 100 2.74 -17.91 -9.84
CA GLU A 100 3.91 -18.36 -10.60
C GLU A 100 5.23 -18.02 -9.87
N ALA A 101 5.31 -16.81 -9.26
CA ALA A 101 6.49 -16.39 -8.51
C ALA A 101 6.60 -17.07 -7.14
N GLY A 102 5.51 -17.63 -6.61
CA GLY A 102 5.49 -18.29 -5.30
C GLY A 102 5.70 -17.34 -4.12
N TYR A 103 5.23 -16.09 -4.21
CA TYR A 103 5.35 -15.11 -3.11
C TYR A 103 4.58 -15.55 -1.88
N ALA A 104 5.31 -16.02 -0.87
CA ALA A 104 4.73 -16.66 0.32
C ALA A 104 4.08 -15.68 1.31
N LYS A 105 4.52 -14.41 1.31
CA LYS A 105 4.01 -13.37 2.20
C LYS A 105 2.76 -12.66 1.66
N VAL A 106 2.43 -12.83 0.36
CA VAL A 106 1.20 -12.26 -0.19
C VAL A 106 -0.01 -13.03 0.35
N ARG A 107 -0.80 -12.37 1.21
CA ARG A 107 -1.97 -12.97 1.87
C ARG A 107 -3.27 -12.70 1.16
N ALA A 108 -3.39 -11.54 0.53
CA ALA A 108 -4.60 -11.17 -0.19
C ALA A 108 -4.31 -10.23 -1.36
N ILE A 109 -5.17 -10.33 -2.36
CA ILE A 109 -5.34 -9.36 -3.43
C ILE A 109 -6.72 -8.76 -3.22
N VAL A 110 -6.82 -7.43 -3.20
CA VAL A 110 -8.09 -6.74 -2.98
C VAL A 110 -8.36 -5.74 -4.10
N PRO A 111 -9.61 -5.57 -4.51
CA PRO A 111 -9.96 -4.54 -5.46
C PRO A 111 -9.75 -3.15 -4.86
N GLY A 112 -9.06 -2.28 -5.60
CA GLY A 112 -8.90 -0.87 -5.25
C GLY A 112 -10.04 -0.02 -5.79
N GLY A 113 -10.07 1.25 -5.36
CA GLY A 113 -11.04 2.22 -5.83
C GLY A 113 -10.49 3.16 -6.91
N ALA A 114 -11.26 4.21 -7.20
CA ALA A 114 -10.93 5.20 -8.22
C ALA A 114 -9.69 6.02 -7.85
N GLU A 115 -9.52 6.30 -6.56
CA GLU A 115 -8.43 7.10 -6.04
C GLU A 115 -7.47 6.28 -5.16
N ARG A 116 -6.30 6.86 -4.88
CA ARG A 116 -5.31 6.24 -3.99
C ARG A 116 -5.86 6.05 -2.57
N VAL A 117 -6.72 6.97 -2.13
CA VAL A 117 -7.41 6.93 -0.84
C VAL A 117 -8.30 5.69 -0.76
N ASP A 118 -9.15 5.47 -1.74
CA ASP A 118 -10.08 4.33 -1.79
C ASP A 118 -9.33 3.01 -1.75
N SER A 119 -8.24 2.92 -2.53
CA SER A 119 -7.39 1.72 -2.56
C SER A 119 -6.70 1.47 -1.21
N THR A 120 -6.30 2.53 -0.52
CA THR A 120 -5.73 2.41 0.83
C THR A 120 -6.79 1.94 1.82
N LEU A 121 -7.99 2.52 1.79
CA LEU A 121 -9.11 2.15 2.64
C LEU A 121 -9.51 0.69 2.46
N ALA A 122 -9.56 0.19 1.21
CA ALA A 122 -9.86 -1.22 0.94
C ALA A 122 -8.89 -2.17 1.65
N ALA A 123 -7.59 -1.87 1.65
CA ALA A 123 -6.59 -2.65 2.39
C ALA A 123 -6.75 -2.52 3.91
N LEU A 124 -7.02 -1.30 4.43
CA LEU A 124 -7.20 -1.08 5.86
C LEU A 124 -8.46 -1.77 6.39
N ASP A 125 -9.54 -1.80 5.61
CA ASP A 125 -10.79 -2.49 5.97
C ASP A 125 -10.57 -4.01 6.03
N LEU A 126 -9.82 -4.59 5.09
CA LEU A 126 -9.44 -6.00 5.15
C LEU A 126 -8.64 -6.29 6.44
N LEU A 127 -7.65 -5.46 6.75
CA LEU A 127 -6.83 -5.62 7.96
C LEU A 127 -7.66 -5.46 9.24
N LYS A 128 -8.64 -4.56 9.25
CA LYS A 128 -9.59 -4.37 10.35
C LYS A 128 -10.46 -5.60 10.56
N GLN A 129 -11.00 -6.18 9.48
CA GLN A 129 -11.77 -7.42 9.49
C GLN A 129 -10.95 -8.62 9.97
N ALA A 130 -9.67 -8.66 9.60
CA ALA A 130 -8.71 -9.68 10.05
C ALA A 130 -8.27 -9.50 11.51
N GLY A 131 -8.72 -8.46 12.20
CA GLY A 131 -8.40 -8.22 13.62
C GLY A 131 -6.94 -7.85 13.88
N ILE A 132 -6.27 -7.20 12.94
CA ILE A 132 -4.86 -6.76 13.11
C ILE A 132 -4.76 -5.82 14.32
N PRO A 133 -3.77 -6.02 15.21
CA PRO A 133 -3.57 -5.16 16.38
C PRO A 133 -3.34 -3.69 16.00
N SER A 134 -3.87 -2.76 16.79
CA SER A 134 -3.71 -1.31 16.54
C SER A 134 -2.24 -0.84 16.51
N GLY A 135 -1.35 -1.57 17.19
CA GLY A 135 0.10 -1.33 17.18
C GLY A 135 0.84 -1.90 15.98
N ALA A 136 0.19 -2.68 15.12
CA ALA A 136 0.81 -3.21 13.90
C ALA A 136 1.39 -2.10 13.03
N LYS A 137 2.49 -2.41 12.33
CA LYS A 137 3.17 -1.48 11.43
C LYS A 137 2.67 -1.71 10.01
N ILE A 138 2.14 -0.67 9.35
CA ILE A 138 1.62 -0.73 7.98
C ILE A 138 2.50 0.12 7.09
N LEU A 139 3.05 -0.47 6.03
CA LEU A 139 3.86 0.22 5.02
C LEU A 139 3.08 0.27 3.71
N ILE A 140 2.70 1.46 3.27
CA ILE A 140 1.94 1.68 2.02
C ILE A 140 2.91 2.09 0.93
N HIS A 141 2.94 1.30 -0.15
CA HIS A 141 3.88 1.48 -1.24
C HIS A 141 3.19 1.50 -2.61
N ASP A 142 3.64 2.38 -3.49
CA ASP A 142 3.14 2.45 -4.87
C ASP A 142 3.73 1.30 -5.70
N GLY A 143 2.90 0.36 -6.16
CA GLY A 143 3.31 -0.85 -6.90
C GLY A 143 4.02 -0.60 -8.25
N VAL A 144 4.13 0.65 -8.66
CA VAL A 144 4.88 1.08 -9.86
C VAL A 144 6.20 1.78 -9.52
N ARG A 145 6.70 1.61 -8.31
CA ARG A 145 8.02 2.09 -7.84
C ARG A 145 8.95 0.93 -7.53
N PRO A 146 9.53 0.27 -8.54
CA PRO A 146 10.22 -1.02 -8.38
C PRO A 146 11.54 -0.95 -7.59
N PHE A 147 12.10 0.25 -7.41
CA PHE A 147 13.44 0.44 -6.82
C PHE A 147 13.39 0.92 -5.37
N VAL A 148 12.49 0.32 -4.56
CA VAL A 148 12.52 0.55 -3.12
C VAL A 148 13.70 -0.21 -2.51
N GLU A 149 14.55 0.51 -1.79
CA GLU A 149 15.73 -0.07 -1.14
C GLU A 149 15.35 -0.68 0.21
N GLU A 150 15.97 -1.80 0.58
CA GLU A 150 15.79 -2.47 1.87
C GLU A 150 15.97 -1.50 3.05
N ARG A 151 17.02 -0.65 3.00
CA ARG A 151 17.25 0.38 4.03
C ARG A 151 16.07 1.35 4.20
N SER A 152 15.28 1.60 3.16
CA SER A 152 14.10 2.47 3.21
C SER A 152 12.94 1.76 3.91
N ILE A 153 12.76 0.45 3.65
CA ILE A 153 11.78 -0.40 4.32
C ILE A 153 12.12 -0.47 5.82
N ASP A 154 13.36 -0.82 6.15
CA ASP A 154 13.83 -0.97 7.52
C ASP A 154 13.78 0.35 8.29
N GLY A 155 14.20 1.44 7.67
CA GLY A 155 14.12 2.77 8.28
C GLY A 155 12.69 3.20 8.61
N CYS A 156 11.71 2.85 7.76
CA CYS A 156 10.30 3.06 8.05
C CYS A 156 9.84 2.22 9.25
N ILE A 157 10.23 0.95 9.30
CA ILE A 157 9.88 0.05 10.41
C ILE A 157 10.46 0.55 11.73
N ASP A 158 11.74 0.96 11.75
CA ASP A 158 12.43 1.48 12.94
C ASP A 158 11.83 2.81 13.40
N SER A 159 11.51 3.71 12.46
CA SER A 159 10.88 4.99 12.80
C SER A 159 9.56 4.81 13.53
N LEU A 160 8.80 3.77 13.22
CA LEU A 160 7.54 3.47 13.90
C LEU A 160 7.72 2.96 15.35
N ASP A 161 8.93 2.67 15.82
CA ASP A 161 9.17 2.39 17.25
C ASP A 161 9.12 3.66 18.11
N GLN A 162 9.40 4.80 17.49
CA GLN A 162 9.41 6.11 18.16
C GLN A 162 8.24 7.02 17.75
N PHE A 163 7.74 6.87 16.52
CA PHE A 163 6.72 7.71 15.92
C PHE A 163 5.50 6.91 15.47
N ASN A 164 4.39 7.59 15.28
CA ASN A 164 3.15 6.95 14.78
C ASN A 164 3.06 6.92 13.27
N ALA A 165 3.87 7.71 12.57
CA ALA A 165 3.96 7.76 11.11
C ALA A 165 5.36 8.14 10.66
N ALA A 166 5.76 7.64 9.48
CA ALA A 166 7.01 7.97 8.82
C ALA A 166 6.82 7.91 7.30
N THR A 167 7.66 8.60 6.55
CA THR A 167 7.67 8.53 5.09
C THR A 167 9.08 8.59 4.56
N VAL A 168 9.34 7.85 3.49
CA VAL A 168 10.57 8.04 2.70
C VAL A 168 10.48 9.37 1.98
N ALA A 169 11.55 10.14 1.96
CA ALA A 169 11.61 11.41 1.27
C ALA A 169 13.03 11.72 0.78
N TYR A 170 13.12 12.47 -0.32
CA TYR A 170 14.38 13.02 -0.82
C TYR A 170 14.40 14.54 -0.66
N ALA A 171 15.52 15.07 -0.23
CA ALA A 171 15.74 16.52 -0.24
C ALA A 171 15.53 17.07 -1.67
N SER A 172 14.78 18.16 -1.78
CA SER A 172 14.54 18.78 -3.09
C SER A 172 15.83 19.47 -3.58
N THR A 173 16.25 19.09 -4.77
CA THR A 173 17.33 19.79 -5.50
C THR A 173 16.80 20.99 -6.28
N ASP A 174 15.48 21.00 -6.56
CA ASP A 174 14.82 22.03 -7.32
C ASP A 174 14.36 23.18 -6.42
N THR A 175 14.23 24.37 -6.99
CA THR A 175 13.55 25.49 -6.36
C THR A 175 12.04 25.29 -6.50
N ILE A 176 11.34 25.13 -5.38
CA ILE A 176 9.88 24.95 -5.35
C ILE A 176 9.23 26.32 -5.19
N LEU A 177 8.25 26.60 -6.03
CA LEU A 177 7.43 27.81 -5.96
C LEU A 177 6.04 27.45 -5.39
N LEU A 178 5.65 28.02 -4.27
CA LEU A 178 4.27 28.00 -3.83
C LEU A 178 3.53 29.12 -4.54
N THR A 179 2.45 28.78 -5.22
CA THR A 179 1.69 29.73 -6.04
C THR A 179 0.29 29.93 -5.47
N GLU A 180 -0.27 31.10 -5.77
CA GLU A 180 -1.67 31.44 -5.54
C GLU A 180 -2.36 31.58 -6.91
N ASP A 181 -3.58 31.05 -7.02
CA ASP A 181 -4.38 31.13 -8.25
C ASP A 181 -5.24 32.38 -8.20
N LEU A 182 -5.09 33.26 -9.20
CA LEU A 182 -5.90 34.47 -9.36
C LEU A 182 -6.90 34.34 -10.52
N GLY A 183 -7.25 33.12 -10.89
CA GLY A 183 -8.23 32.80 -11.92
C GLY A 183 -7.62 32.67 -13.32
N ASP A 184 -7.11 33.74 -13.91
CA ASP A 184 -6.50 33.76 -15.24
C ASP A 184 -4.98 33.48 -15.20
N ARG A 185 -4.38 33.55 -14.02
CA ARG A 185 -2.92 33.39 -13.83
C ARG A 185 -2.58 32.84 -12.45
N LYS A 186 -1.38 32.23 -12.34
CA LYS A 186 -0.77 31.86 -11.07
C LYS A 186 0.35 32.83 -10.74
N VAL A 187 0.37 33.32 -9.52
CA VAL A 187 1.42 34.18 -9.00
C VAL A 187 2.21 33.46 -7.92
N VAL A 188 3.49 33.78 -7.81
CA VAL A 188 4.36 33.20 -6.76
C VAL A 188 3.96 33.82 -5.43
N LYS A 189 3.54 32.98 -4.47
CA LYS A 189 3.22 33.37 -3.11
C LYS A 189 4.42 33.33 -2.19
N SER A 190 5.23 32.27 -2.30
CA SER A 190 6.45 32.09 -1.52
C SER A 190 7.37 31.06 -2.15
N VAL A 191 8.62 31.06 -1.69
CA VAL A 191 9.63 30.06 -2.04
C VAL A 191 10.09 29.40 -0.75
N PRO A 192 9.78 28.12 -0.50
CA PRO A 192 10.24 27.42 0.67
C PRO A 192 11.78 27.35 0.73
N GLU A 193 12.32 27.35 1.92
CA GLU A 193 13.75 27.13 2.13
C GLU A 193 14.14 25.72 1.69
N ARG A 194 15.15 25.63 0.82
CA ARG A 194 15.61 24.35 0.25
C ARG A 194 15.96 23.29 1.29
N PRO A 195 16.68 23.58 2.39
CA PRO A 195 16.98 22.60 3.43
C PRO A 195 15.75 21.98 4.09
N ASN A 196 14.60 22.67 4.06
CA ASN A 196 13.34 22.23 4.66
C ASN A 196 12.35 21.67 3.63
N THR A 197 12.80 21.49 2.38
CA THR A 197 11.93 21.06 1.30
C THR A 197 12.30 19.65 0.83
N PHE A 198 11.35 18.71 0.94
CA PHE A 198 11.52 17.32 0.60
C PHE A 198 10.44 16.85 -0.38
N ARG A 199 10.79 15.92 -1.24
CA ARG A 199 9.86 15.20 -2.12
C ARG A 199 9.47 13.88 -1.49
N ALA A 200 8.21 13.75 -1.09
CA ALA A 200 7.68 12.53 -0.51
C ALA A 200 7.77 11.35 -1.50
N GLN A 201 8.13 10.21 -0.97
CA GLN A 201 8.23 8.93 -1.67
C GLN A 201 7.38 7.88 -0.95
N THR A 202 7.54 6.63 -1.36
CA THR A 202 6.99 5.46 -0.68
C THR A 202 8.13 4.46 -0.37
N PRO A 203 8.02 3.63 0.68
CA PRO A 203 6.84 3.44 1.53
C PRO A 203 6.52 4.64 2.44
N GLN A 204 5.20 4.80 2.71
CA GLN A 204 4.67 5.61 3.78
C GLN A 204 4.22 4.66 4.88
N ALA A 205 4.72 4.86 6.09
CA ALA A 205 4.55 3.90 7.17
C ALA A 205 3.74 4.50 8.33
N PHE A 206 2.91 3.67 8.95
CA PHE A 206 1.99 4.09 10.00
C PHE A 206 1.80 2.98 11.03
N ARG A 207 1.52 3.36 12.30
CA ARG A 207 0.82 2.47 13.21
C ARG A 207 -0.61 2.27 12.74
N PHE A 208 -1.10 1.02 12.72
CA PHE A 208 -2.44 0.69 12.19
C PHE A 208 -3.55 1.53 12.81
N GLY A 209 -3.60 1.61 14.13
CA GLY A 209 -4.63 2.41 14.80
C GLY A 209 -4.55 3.91 14.48
N THR A 210 -3.36 4.43 14.19
CA THR A 210 -3.18 5.84 13.83
C THR A 210 -3.74 6.14 12.44
N ILE A 211 -3.43 5.31 11.45
CA ILE A 211 -3.90 5.55 10.07
C ILE A 211 -5.40 5.36 9.97
N VAL A 212 -5.97 4.33 10.61
CA VAL A 212 -7.43 4.12 10.64
C VAL A 212 -8.12 5.33 11.24
N LYS A 213 -7.68 5.82 12.40
CA LYS A 213 -8.26 7.02 13.02
C LYS A 213 -8.13 8.27 12.15
N ALA A 214 -7.02 8.44 11.43
CA ALA A 214 -6.83 9.59 10.54
C ALA A 214 -7.85 9.59 9.40
N TYR A 215 -8.15 8.43 8.81
CA TYR A 215 -9.18 8.30 7.76
C TYR A 215 -10.61 8.43 8.30
N GLU A 216 -10.87 8.08 9.56
CA GLU A 216 -12.19 8.29 10.18
C GLU A 216 -12.48 9.78 10.48
N LEU A 217 -11.45 10.62 10.51
CA LEU A 217 -11.55 12.06 10.80
C LEU A 217 -11.46 12.96 9.55
N ALA A 218 -11.12 12.40 8.38
CA ALA A 218 -10.95 13.14 7.11
C ALA A 218 -12.25 13.23 6.31
#